data_517d04ad019ef18fe1b0374da7cdd36c
#
_entry.id   517d04ad019ef18fe1b0374da7cdd36c
#
_cell.length_a   1.000
_cell.length_b   1.000
_cell.length_c   1.000
_cell.angle_alpha   90.00
_cell.angle_beta   90.00
_cell.angle_gamma   90.00
#
_symmetry.space_group_name_H-M   'P 1'
#
loop_
_entity.id
_entity.type
_entity.pdbx_description
1 polymer ?
#
loop_
_entity_poly.entity_id
_entity_poly.type
_entity_poly.pdbx_seq_one_letter_code
_entity_poly.pdbx_strand_id
1 'polypeptide(L)'
;MPNKSLLPRSTLLSQLTLLASLSLVGCVSVTEGPPKMASDPIAMSQSRIELGLGYMGQGNMVKARENLELAIKHAPSYYRAQLSMAHYYEQVGEADEARTTYRKALSLDSRNGNVLNNYGTFLCKQGEYEQADKYFNRAIDQPYYYLVSASYENAAFCAFKAGNTDQAKYYFTRAIDHDPNRVKSILQLSKIEVSDADYNDARLRLFKFHQRYGYQIPSLKILVDLENKAGNSALEKKYQSKLDELLSA
;
A
#
# COMPACT_ATOMS: atom_id res chain seq x y z
N MET A 1 -37.74 -92.47 7.58
CA MET A 1 -38.45 -92.99 8.71
C MET A 1 -37.84 -92.55 10.03
N PRO A 2 -38.55 -92.37 11.01
CA PRO A 2 -38.76 -91.12 11.76
C PRO A 2 -38.07 -91.18 13.12
N ASN A 3 -37.90 -90.08 13.80
CA ASN A 3 -38.67 -89.99 15.08
C ASN A 3 -38.59 -88.56 15.65
N LYS A 4 -39.75 -88.07 16.09
CA LYS A 4 -39.98 -86.90 16.87
C LYS A 4 -39.60 -87.14 18.31
N SER A 5 -39.07 -86.23 19.05
CA SER A 5 -39.25 -86.06 20.48
C SER A 5 -39.33 -84.63 20.91
N LEU A 6 -40.38 -84.31 21.55
CA LEU A 6 -40.84 -83.04 22.11
C LEU A 6 -39.95 -82.53 23.24
N LEU A 7 -39.64 -81.29 23.29
CA LEU A 7 -39.02 -80.59 24.42
C LEU A 7 -40.06 -79.87 25.24
N PRO A 8 -39.93 -79.78 26.57
CA PRO A 8 -40.96 -79.18 27.44
C PRO A 8 -40.78 -77.65 27.53
N ARG A 9 -41.90 -76.98 27.47
CA ARG A 9 -42.12 -75.54 27.61
C ARG A 9 -42.05 -75.10 29.08
N SER A 10 -40.90 -74.81 29.70
CA SER A 10 -40.92 -74.20 31.04
C SER A 10 -39.68 -73.49 31.53
N THR A 11 -38.80 -73.05 30.66
CA THR A 11 -37.58 -72.33 31.11
C THR A 11 -37.31 -70.95 30.40
N LEU A 12 -38.35 -70.35 29.79
CA LEU A 12 -38.19 -69.11 29.02
C LEU A 12 -38.73 -67.85 29.74
N LEU A 13 -39.17 -67.92 31.00
CA LEU A 13 -39.74 -66.76 31.71
C LEU A 13 -38.78 -66.15 32.78
N SER A 14 -37.64 -66.78 33.07
CA SER A 14 -36.76 -66.31 34.16
C SER A 14 -35.55 -65.52 33.73
N GLN A 15 -35.30 -65.31 32.41
CA GLN A 15 -34.13 -64.60 31.94
C GLN A 15 -34.40 -63.22 31.28
N LEU A 16 -35.71 -62.80 31.32
CA LEU A 16 -36.07 -61.51 30.67
C LEU A 16 -36.19 -60.33 31.65
N THR A 17 -35.93 -60.53 32.94
CA THR A 17 -35.99 -59.45 33.94
C THR A 17 -34.72 -58.92 34.45
N LEU A 18 -33.51 -59.39 33.95
CA LEU A 18 -32.23 -58.94 34.40
C LEU A 18 -31.48 -58.08 33.39
N LEU A 19 -32.08 -57.76 32.24
CA LEU A 19 -31.43 -56.91 31.19
C LEU A 19 -31.99 -55.47 31.09
N ALA A 20 -32.95 -55.08 32.01
CA ALA A 20 -33.61 -53.75 31.90
C ALA A 20 -33.08 -52.67 32.84
N SER A 21 -31.93 -52.88 33.52
CA SER A 21 -31.44 -51.89 34.50
C SER A 21 -30.01 -51.37 34.26
N LEU A 22 -29.47 -51.50 33.05
CA LEU A 22 -28.08 -51.03 32.75
C LEU A 22 -28.02 -49.92 31.69
N SER A 23 -29.02 -49.11 31.51
CA SER A 23 -28.95 -48.07 30.46
C SER A 23 -29.40 -46.70 30.91
N LEU A 24 -28.78 -46.12 31.93
CA LEU A 24 -28.89 -44.67 32.22
C LEU A 24 -27.66 -44.18 33.01
N VAL A 25 -26.46 -44.38 32.48
CA VAL A 25 -25.33 -43.50 32.79
C VAL A 25 -24.94 -42.84 31.48
N GLY A 26 -25.76 -41.91 31.06
CA GLY A 26 -25.37 -40.93 30.06
C GLY A 26 -24.33 -39.99 30.68
N CYS A 27 -23.07 -40.22 30.42
CA CYS A 27 -22.07 -39.20 30.61
C CYS A 27 -22.44 -38.04 29.68
N VAL A 28 -23.03 -36.98 30.22
CA VAL A 28 -23.06 -35.68 29.55
C VAL A 28 -21.63 -35.21 29.50
N SER A 29 -20.93 -35.51 28.40
CA SER A 29 -19.71 -34.80 28.04
C SER A 29 -20.14 -33.37 27.72
N VAL A 30 -19.92 -32.44 28.64
CA VAL A 30 -19.88 -31.03 28.32
C VAL A 30 -18.67 -30.88 27.38
N THR A 31 -18.90 -30.95 26.07
CA THR A 31 -17.95 -30.49 25.11
C THR A 31 -17.82 -29.01 25.37
N GLU A 32 -16.76 -28.61 26.09
CA GLU A 32 -16.31 -27.23 26.01
C GLU A 32 -16.24 -26.90 24.53
N GLY A 33 -17.00 -25.91 24.07
CA GLY A 33 -16.96 -25.46 22.69
C GLY A 33 -15.51 -25.16 22.30
N PRO A 34 -15.15 -25.19 21.00
CA PRO A 34 -13.79 -24.95 20.57
C PRO A 34 -13.29 -23.70 21.29
N PRO A 35 -12.03 -23.71 21.80
CA PRO A 35 -11.49 -22.57 22.53
C PRO A 35 -11.75 -21.33 21.71
N LYS A 36 -12.40 -20.32 22.29
CA LYS A 36 -12.56 -19.03 21.63
C LYS A 36 -11.16 -18.59 21.25
N MET A 37 -10.84 -18.65 19.96
CA MET A 37 -9.58 -18.12 19.47
C MET A 37 -9.51 -16.70 19.99
N ALA A 38 -8.50 -16.42 20.82
CA ALA A 38 -8.25 -15.07 21.30
C ALA A 38 -8.11 -14.20 20.05
N SER A 39 -9.01 -13.22 19.90
CA SER A 39 -8.97 -12.32 18.74
C SER A 39 -7.64 -11.56 18.80
N ASP A 40 -6.84 -11.67 17.73
CA ASP A 40 -5.61 -10.89 17.60
C ASP A 40 -5.97 -9.41 17.37
N PRO A 41 -5.70 -8.51 18.33
CA PRO A 41 -6.03 -7.09 18.20
C PRO A 41 -5.37 -6.43 16.99
N ILE A 42 -4.15 -6.87 16.61
CA ILE A 42 -3.44 -6.34 15.44
C ILE A 42 -4.13 -6.80 14.16
N ALA A 43 -4.50 -8.08 14.04
CA ALA A 43 -5.23 -8.57 12.87
C ALA A 43 -6.60 -7.87 12.72
N MET A 44 -7.32 -7.65 13.83
CA MET A 44 -8.56 -6.88 13.81
C MET A 44 -8.34 -5.44 13.35
N SER A 45 -7.30 -4.79 13.85
CA SER A 45 -6.90 -3.44 13.43
C SER A 45 -6.55 -3.39 11.94
N GLN A 46 -5.78 -4.35 11.43
CA GLN A 46 -5.43 -4.44 10.01
C GLN A 46 -6.66 -4.52 9.12
N SER A 47 -7.60 -5.42 9.45
CA SER A 47 -8.86 -5.55 8.68
C SER A 47 -9.66 -4.23 8.68
N ARG A 48 -9.69 -3.51 9.80
CA ARG A 48 -10.34 -2.20 9.88
C ARG A 48 -9.60 -1.11 9.08
N ILE A 49 -8.27 -1.12 9.07
CA ILE A 49 -7.47 -0.24 8.21
C ILE A 49 -7.81 -0.46 6.74
N GLU A 50 -7.83 -1.71 6.28
CA GLU A 50 -8.14 -2.05 4.88
C GLU A 50 -9.53 -1.57 4.47
N LEU A 51 -10.54 -1.80 5.31
CA LEU A 51 -11.89 -1.28 5.09
C LEU A 51 -11.92 0.25 5.06
N GLY A 52 -11.26 0.91 6.02
CA GLY A 52 -11.18 2.36 6.09
C GLY A 52 -10.55 2.98 4.84
N LEU A 53 -9.39 2.45 4.42
CA LEU A 53 -8.71 2.90 3.20
C LEU A 53 -9.53 2.60 1.94
N GLY A 54 -10.22 1.46 1.89
CA GLY A 54 -11.15 1.11 0.81
C GLY A 54 -12.30 2.11 0.68
N TYR A 55 -12.91 2.50 1.80
CA TYR A 55 -13.95 3.55 1.80
C TYR A 55 -13.42 4.93 1.43
N MET A 56 -12.20 5.28 1.84
CA MET A 56 -11.54 6.51 1.37
C MET A 56 -11.39 6.53 -0.15
N GLY A 57 -10.93 5.42 -0.74
CA GLY A 57 -10.80 5.28 -2.20
C GLY A 57 -12.13 5.41 -2.95
N GLN A 58 -13.26 5.12 -2.30
CA GLN A 58 -14.62 5.28 -2.83
C GLN A 58 -15.23 6.66 -2.52
N GLY A 59 -14.50 7.55 -1.83
CA GLY A 59 -15.01 8.85 -1.40
C GLY A 59 -15.97 8.80 -0.19
N ASN A 60 -16.19 7.64 0.43
CA ASN A 60 -17.06 7.49 1.60
C ASN A 60 -16.29 7.80 2.89
N MET A 61 -16.07 9.09 3.14
CA MET A 61 -15.25 9.56 4.25
C MET A 61 -15.85 9.25 5.63
N VAL A 62 -17.19 9.14 5.74
CA VAL A 62 -17.86 8.78 7.00
C VAL A 62 -17.51 7.35 7.41
N LYS A 63 -17.73 6.38 6.52
CA LYS A 63 -17.37 4.97 6.79
C LYS A 63 -15.87 4.76 6.92
N ALA A 64 -15.06 5.54 6.21
CA ALA A 64 -13.61 5.51 6.34
C ALA A 64 -13.20 5.86 7.78
N ARG A 65 -13.70 6.97 8.32
CA ARG A 65 -13.43 7.43 9.69
C ARG A 65 -13.83 6.38 10.72
N GLU A 66 -15.08 5.89 10.66
CA GLU A 66 -15.59 4.88 11.59
C GLU A 66 -14.67 3.64 11.66
N ASN A 67 -14.24 3.13 10.50
CA ASN A 67 -13.36 1.97 10.46
C ASN A 67 -11.95 2.27 10.96
N LEU A 68 -11.38 3.42 10.67
CA LEU A 68 -10.05 3.81 11.17
C LEU A 68 -10.06 4.08 12.69
N GLU A 69 -11.14 4.65 13.25
CA GLU A 69 -11.34 4.78 14.69
C GLU A 69 -11.42 3.40 15.37
N LEU A 70 -12.15 2.44 14.77
CA LEU A 70 -12.19 1.07 15.24
C LEU A 70 -10.82 0.40 15.16
N ALA A 71 -10.02 0.65 14.10
CA ALA A 71 -8.67 0.15 14.00
C ALA A 71 -7.79 0.62 15.18
N ILE A 72 -7.86 1.89 15.53
CA ILE A 72 -7.14 2.45 16.67
C ILE A 72 -7.65 1.85 17.98
N LYS A 73 -8.97 1.66 18.11
CA LYS A 73 -9.58 1.04 19.30
C LYS A 73 -9.11 -0.39 19.53
N HIS A 74 -8.96 -1.19 18.46
CA HIS A 74 -8.46 -2.56 18.55
C HIS A 74 -7.00 -2.64 18.93
N ALA A 75 -6.15 -1.78 18.35
CA ALA A 75 -4.71 -1.78 18.63
C ALA A 75 -4.17 -0.33 18.74
N PRO A 76 -4.31 0.32 19.91
CA PRO A 76 -3.93 1.73 20.09
C PRO A 76 -2.45 2.03 19.85
N SER A 77 -1.57 1.05 20.10
CA SER A 77 -0.11 1.16 19.92
C SER A 77 0.35 0.69 18.55
N TYR A 78 -0.54 0.33 17.65
CA TYR A 78 -0.19 -0.10 16.31
C TYR A 78 -0.01 1.11 15.39
N TYR A 79 1.23 1.43 15.04
CA TYR A 79 1.58 2.62 14.27
C TYR A 79 0.81 2.75 12.95
N ARG A 80 0.48 1.62 12.28
CA ARG A 80 -0.27 1.64 11.01
C ARG A 80 -1.68 2.20 11.16
N ALA A 81 -2.36 1.95 12.28
CA ALA A 81 -3.67 2.53 12.54
C ALA A 81 -3.59 4.06 12.66
N GLN A 82 -2.58 4.58 13.38
CA GLN A 82 -2.34 6.02 13.48
C GLN A 82 -1.93 6.61 12.11
N LEU A 83 -1.06 5.94 11.36
CA LEU A 83 -0.62 6.38 10.04
C LEU A 83 -1.80 6.48 9.06
N SER A 84 -2.70 5.50 9.06
CA SER A 84 -3.88 5.51 8.20
C SER A 84 -4.89 6.58 8.59
N MET A 85 -5.07 6.84 9.89
CA MET A 85 -5.90 7.94 10.38
C MET A 85 -5.30 9.31 10.03
N ALA A 86 -3.96 9.46 10.12
CA ALA A 86 -3.29 10.68 9.70
C ALA A 86 -3.52 10.97 8.20
N HIS A 87 -3.45 9.93 7.37
CA HIS A 87 -3.78 10.05 5.96
C HIS A 87 -5.25 10.42 5.72
N TYR A 88 -6.18 9.87 6.51
CA TYR A 88 -7.58 10.29 6.48
C TYR A 88 -7.74 11.79 6.75
N TYR A 89 -7.16 12.29 7.85
CA TYR A 89 -7.24 13.72 8.19
C TYR A 89 -6.64 14.61 7.10
N GLU A 90 -5.55 14.17 6.48
CA GLU A 90 -4.94 14.85 5.34
C GLU A 90 -5.92 14.93 4.14
N GLN A 91 -6.65 13.84 3.84
CA GLN A 91 -7.61 13.80 2.73
C GLN A 91 -8.84 14.67 2.96
N VAL A 92 -9.29 14.83 4.20
CA VAL A 92 -10.43 15.69 4.54
C VAL A 92 -10.03 17.14 4.84
N GLY A 93 -8.73 17.47 4.75
CA GLY A 93 -8.22 18.83 4.92
C GLY A 93 -8.00 19.26 6.38
N GLU A 94 -8.07 18.33 7.33
CA GLU A 94 -7.83 18.57 8.77
C GLU A 94 -6.31 18.48 9.05
N ALA A 95 -5.57 19.52 8.66
CA ALA A 95 -4.10 19.52 8.66
C ALA A 95 -3.48 19.41 10.07
N ASP A 96 -4.08 20.02 11.08
CA ASP A 96 -3.58 20.00 12.45
C ASP A 96 -3.75 18.61 13.08
N GLU A 97 -4.90 17.98 12.86
CA GLU A 97 -5.19 16.60 13.26
C GLU A 97 -4.28 15.62 12.53
N ALA A 98 -4.06 15.81 11.23
CA ALA A 98 -3.11 15.01 10.46
C ALA A 98 -1.71 15.09 11.07
N ARG A 99 -1.20 16.31 11.35
CA ARG A 99 0.12 16.53 11.94
C ARG A 99 0.25 15.84 13.30
N THR A 100 -0.75 16.02 14.16
CA THR A 100 -0.76 15.43 15.50
C THR A 100 -0.74 13.90 15.41
N THR A 101 -1.52 13.35 14.51
CA THR A 101 -1.64 11.90 14.32
C THR A 101 -0.39 11.30 13.65
N TYR A 102 0.25 11.99 12.69
CA TYR A 102 1.57 11.60 12.18
C TYR A 102 2.64 11.56 13.26
N ARG A 103 2.70 12.59 14.13
CA ARG A 103 3.63 12.61 15.28
C ARG A 103 3.37 11.45 16.23
N LYS A 104 2.11 11.08 16.44
CA LYS A 104 1.76 9.91 17.24
C LYS A 104 2.25 8.61 16.59
N ALA A 105 2.06 8.44 15.29
CA ALA A 105 2.62 7.30 14.56
C ALA A 105 4.15 7.23 14.71
N LEU A 106 4.84 8.35 14.59
CA LEU A 106 6.30 8.45 14.80
C LEU A 106 6.72 8.10 16.23
N SER A 107 5.93 8.46 17.25
CA SER A 107 6.25 8.09 18.64
C SER A 107 6.12 6.59 18.91
N LEU A 108 5.28 5.90 18.16
CA LEU A 108 5.08 4.45 18.25
C LEU A 108 6.17 3.66 17.51
N ASP A 109 6.65 4.19 16.37
CA ASP A 109 7.73 3.58 15.60
C ASP A 109 8.55 4.67 14.87
N SER A 110 9.53 5.24 15.61
CA SER A 110 10.31 6.40 15.18
C SER A 110 11.30 6.14 14.04
N ARG A 111 11.57 4.87 13.76
CA ARG A 111 12.48 4.43 12.68
C ARG A 111 11.78 3.75 11.53
N ASN A 112 10.47 3.72 11.54
CA ASN A 112 9.71 3.11 10.44
C ASN A 112 9.79 3.97 9.17
N GLY A 113 10.40 3.44 8.12
CA GLY A 113 10.57 4.15 6.84
C GLY A 113 9.25 4.61 6.23
N ASN A 114 8.17 3.82 6.38
CA ASN A 114 6.85 4.23 5.87
C ASN A 114 6.29 5.44 6.64
N VAL A 115 6.41 5.44 7.97
CA VAL A 115 5.93 6.57 8.79
C VAL A 115 6.72 7.83 8.46
N LEU A 116 8.06 7.71 8.39
CA LEU A 116 8.96 8.81 8.04
C LEU A 116 8.64 9.38 6.65
N ASN A 117 8.52 8.52 5.63
CA ASN A 117 8.22 8.94 4.26
C ASN A 117 6.84 9.61 4.14
N ASN A 118 5.81 9.05 4.76
CA ASN A 118 4.45 9.63 4.70
C ASN A 118 4.39 10.97 5.43
N TYR A 119 5.04 11.10 6.59
CA TYR A 119 5.11 12.38 7.29
C TYR A 119 5.90 13.43 6.49
N GLY A 120 7.01 13.03 5.84
CA GLY A 120 7.75 13.88 4.90
C GLY A 120 6.86 14.37 3.75
N THR A 121 6.06 13.48 3.17
CA THR A 121 5.10 13.84 2.11
C THR A 121 4.06 14.84 2.59
N PHE A 122 3.51 14.64 3.79
CA PHE A 122 2.59 15.58 4.42
C PHE A 122 3.23 16.97 4.62
N LEU A 123 4.43 17.03 5.22
CA LEU A 123 5.17 18.27 5.43
C LEU A 123 5.45 19.01 4.11
N CYS A 124 5.81 18.27 3.06
CA CYS A 124 6.01 18.83 1.73
C CYS A 124 4.75 19.49 1.16
N LYS A 125 3.57 18.87 1.37
CA LYS A 125 2.28 19.45 0.97
C LYS A 125 1.96 20.73 1.73
N GLN A 126 2.39 20.82 3.01
CA GLN A 126 2.26 22.00 3.85
C GLN A 126 3.27 23.11 3.51
N GLY A 127 4.21 22.89 2.58
CA GLY A 127 5.26 23.84 2.23
C GLY A 127 6.48 23.82 3.17
N GLU A 128 6.54 22.87 4.08
CA GLU A 128 7.64 22.71 5.05
C GLU A 128 8.77 21.86 4.43
N TYR A 129 9.34 22.36 3.33
CA TYR A 129 10.22 21.60 2.44
C TYR A 129 11.50 21.09 3.13
N GLU A 130 12.15 21.93 3.93
CA GLU A 130 13.37 21.52 4.67
C GLU A 130 13.11 20.42 5.68
N GLN A 131 11.97 20.48 6.37
CA GLN A 131 11.60 19.41 7.30
C GLN A 131 11.22 18.14 6.55
N ALA A 132 10.48 18.27 5.44
CA ALA A 132 10.13 17.14 4.59
C ALA A 132 11.38 16.40 4.11
N ASP A 133 12.40 17.13 3.65
CA ASP A 133 13.68 16.57 3.20
C ASP A 133 14.38 15.77 4.29
N LYS A 134 14.43 16.30 5.52
CA LYS A 134 14.98 15.58 6.68
C LYS A 134 14.26 14.25 6.93
N TYR A 135 12.94 14.21 6.80
CA TYR A 135 12.17 12.99 7.02
C TYR A 135 12.32 11.99 5.88
N PHE A 136 12.40 12.44 4.62
CA PHE A 136 12.70 11.57 3.48
C PHE A 136 14.08 10.92 3.62
N ASN A 137 15.12 11.71 3.93
CA ASN A 137 16.47 11.16 4.14
C ASN A 137 16.50 10.17 5.30
N ARG A 138 15.85 10.48 6.43
CA ARG A 138 15.71 9.51 7.53
C ARG A 138 15.01 8.22 7.11
N ALA A 139 14.01 8.27 6.21
CA ALA A 139 13.36 7.08 5.69
C ALA A 139 14.29 6.25 4.80
N ILE A 140 15.03 6.92 3.91
CA ILE A 140 16.00 6.33 2.98
C ILE A 140 17.12 5.60 3.75
N ASP A 141 17.58 6.16 4.85
CA ASP A 141 18.67 5.62 5.67
C ASP A 141 18.24 4.45 6.57
N GLN A 142 16.93 4.08 6.59
CA GLN A 142 16.51 2.96 7.43
C GLN A 142 16.97 1.62 6.85
N PRO A 143 17.64 0.76 7.64
CA PRO A 143 18.01 -0.57 7.22
C PRO A 143 16.74 -1.39 6.88
N TYR A 144 16.84 -2.20 5.82
CA TYR A 144 15.75 -3.07 5.35
C TYR A 144 14.47 -2.37 4.86
N TYR A 145 14.53 -1.05 4.66
CA TYR A 145 13.41 -0.31 4.08
C TYR A 145 13.35 -0.54 2.56
N TYR A 146 12.37 -1.28 2.10
CA TYR A 146 12.27 -1.70 0.69
C TYR A 146 11.68 -0.63 -0.26
N LEU A 147 11.05 0.44 0.28
CA LEU A 147 10.45 1.51 -0.52
C LEU A 147 11.40 2.72 -0.72
N VAL A 148 12.70 2.49 -0.69
CA VAL A 148 13.72 3.55 -0.83
C VAL A 148 13.53 4.35 -2.13
N SER A 149 13.25 3.68 -3.25
CA SER A 149 12.99 4.36 -4.54
C SER A 149 11.77 5.29 -4.48
N ALA A 150 10.72 4.89 -3.75
CA ALA A 150 9.54 5.74 -3.55
C ALA A 150 9.85 6.97 -2.70
N SER A 151 10.69 6.83 -1.66
CA SER A 151 11.10 7.96 -0.84
C SER A 151 11.98 8.93 -1.61
N TYR A 152 12.89 8.45 -2.45
CA TYR A 152 13.64 9.31 -3.37
C TYR A 152 12.71 10.04 -4.36
N GLU A 153 11.73 9.35 -4.94
CA GLU A 153 10.74 9.98 -5.84
C GLU A 153 9.95 11.08 -5.12
N ASN A 154 9.48 10.84 -3.89
CA ASN A 154 8.76 11.83 -3.11
C ASN A 154 9.65 13.03 -2.72
N ALA A 155 10.90 12.77 -2.31
CA ALA A 155 11.90 13.81 -2.04
C ALA A 155 12.19 14.66 -3.29
N ALA A 156 12.31 14.00 -4.46
CA ALA A 156 12.54 14.66 -5.73
C ALA A 156 11.41 15.63 -6.11
N PHE A 157 10.16 15.17 -6.03
CA PHE A 157 9.00 16.04 -6.29
C PHE A 157 8.89 17.16 -5.26
N CYS A 158 9.26 16.91 -4.02
CA CYS A 158 9.27 17.93 -2.98
C CYS A 158 10.33 18.99 -3.23
N ALA A 159 11.57 18.60 -3.55
CA ALA A 159 12.66 19.51 -3.91
C ALA A 159 12.32 20.33 -5.16
N PHE A 160 11.71 19.69 -6.17
CA PHE A 160 11.24 20.37 -7.36
C PHE A 160 10.17 21.43 -7.05
N LYS A 161 9.20 21.10 -6.20
CA LYS A 161 8.16 22.03 -5.74
C LYS A 161 8.75 23.20 -4.93
N ALA A 162 9.82 22.95 -4.19
CA ALA A 162 10.56 23.98 -3.45
C ALA A 162 11.42 24.88 -4.33
N GLY A 163 11.52 24.61 -5.65
CA GLY A 163 12.39 25.33 -6.59
C GLY A 163 13.84 24.87 -6.57
N ASN A 164 14.18 23.83 -5.81
CA ASN A 164 15.53 23.28 -5.76
C ASN A 164 15.72 22.20 -6.85
N THR A 165 15.96 22.66 -8.08
CA THR A 165 16.03 21.78 -9.27
C THR A 165 17.22 20.82 -9.20
N ASP A 166 18.38 21.26 -8.70
CA ASP A 166 19.57 20.40 -8.62
C ASP A 166 19.36 19.23 -7.66
N GLN A 167 18.77 19.49 -6.50
CA GLN A 167 18.45 18.46 -5.54
C GLN A 167 17.35 17.51 -6.10
N ALA A 168 16.38 18.05 -6.84
CA ALA A 168 15.37 17.25 -7.51
C ALA A 168 15.99 16.31 -8.57
N LYS A 169 16.90 16.80 -9.41
CA LYS A 169 17.67 15.98 -10.38
C LYS A 169 18.40 14.84 -9.67
N TYR A 170 19.10 15.15 -8.59
CA TYR A 170 19.79 14.13 -7.78
C TYR A 170 18.81 13.06 -7.29
N TYR A 171 17.72 13.45 -6.63
CA TYR A 171 16.76 12.49 -6.08
C TYR A 171 16.00 11.70 -7.14
N PHE A 172 15.61 12.29 -8.28
CA PHE A 172 15.02 11.54 -9.38
C PHE A 172 15.98 10.50 -9.94
N THR A 173 17.27 10.85 -10.10
CA THR A 173 18.30 9.90 -10.53
C THR A 173 18.39 8.74 -9.55
N ARG A 174 18.49 9.02 -8.24
CA ARG A 174 18.54 7.98 -7.21
C ARG A 174 17.28 7.10 -7.21
N ALA A 175 16.09 7.68 -7.40
CA ALA A 175 14.84 6.92 -7.51
C ALA A 175 14.88 5.92 -8.67
N ILE A 176 15.40 6.34 -9.84
CA ILE A 176 15.54 5.51 -11.04
C ILE A 176 16.64 4.44 -10.86
N ASP A 177 17.75 4.76 -10.19
CA ASP A 177 18.83 3.81 -9.88
C ASP A 177 18.33 2.66 -9.01
N HIS A 178 17.47 2.96 -8.01
CA HIS A 178 16.89 1.95 -7.13
C HIS A 178 15.71 1.18 -7.77
N ASP A 179 14.98 1.82 -8.67
CA ASP A 179 13.89 1.19 -9.41
C ASP A 179 13.75 1.82 -10.81
N PRO A 180 14.30 1.17 -11.85
CA PRO A 180 14.20 1.65 -13.22
C PRO A 180 12.79 1.74 -13.81
N ASN A 181 11.77 1.32 -13.06
CA ASN A 181 10.36 1.40 -13.46
C ASN A 181 9.64 2.64 -12.91
N ARG A 182 10.34 3.57 -12.28
CA ARG A 182 9.80 4.85 -11.79
C ARG A 182 9.45 5.79 -12.94
N VAL A 183 8.35 5.50 -13.64
CA VAL A 183 7.89 6.25 -14.82
C VAL A 183 7.79 7.75 -14.54
N LYS A 184 7.22 8.14 -13.39
CA LYS A 184 7.08 9.55 -13.02
C LYS A 184 8.44 10.24 -12.87
N SER A 185 9.40 9.58 -12.22
CA SER A 185 10.77 10.10 -12.07
C SER A 185 11.47 10.23 -13.42
N ILE A 186 11.35 9.21 -14.28
CA ILE A 186 11.94 9.23 -15.62
C ILE A 186 11.43 10.43 -16.43
N LEU A 187 10.11 10.59 -16.52
CA LEU A 187 9.50 11.65 -17.31
C LEU A 187 9.80 13.04 -16.74
N GLN A 188 9.77 13.20 -15.41
CA GLN A 188 10.04 14.50 -14.80
C GLN A 188 11.51 14.89 -14.91
N LEU A 189 12.45 13.95 -14.72
CA LEU A 189 13.86 14.18 -14.91
C LEU A 189 14.17 14.57 -16.37
N SER A 190 13.57 13.86 -17.34
CA SER A 190 13.72 14.21 -18.76
C SER A 190 13.22 15.63 -19.07
N LYS A 191 12.12 16.09 -18.44
CA LYS A 191 11.66 17.47 -18.60
C LYS A 191 12.65 18.49 -18.05
N ILE A 192 13.25 18.20 -16.90
CA ILE A 192 14.26 19.08 -16.29
C ILE A 192 15.49 19.13 -17.20
N GLU A 193 15.99 17.98 -17.67
CA GLU A 193 17.11 17.89 -18.61
C GLU A 193 16.86 18.69 -19.90
N VAL A 194 15.65 18.63 -20.46
CA VAL A 194 15.26 19.45 -21.61
C VAL A 194 15.27 20.95 -21.27
N SER A 195 14.86 21.33 -20.08
CA SER A 195 14.86 22.73 -19.64
C SER A 195 16.28 23.28 -19.43
N ASP A 196 17.18 22.39 -18.98
CA ASP A 196 18.59 22.71 -18.74
C ASP A 196 19.45 22.62 -20.03
N ALA A 197 18.84 22.31 -21.18
CA ALA A 197 19.49 22.01 -22.46
C ALA A 197 20.40 20.76 -22.47
N ASP A 198 20.22 19.87 -21.49
CA ASP A 198 20.88 18.55 -21.40
C ASP A 198 20.23 17.54 -22.36
N TYR A 199 20.08 17.90 -23.63
CA TYR A 199 19.31 17.17 -24.64
C TYR A 199 19.77 15.73 -24.86
N ASN A 200 21.08 15.46 -24.75
CA ASN A 200 21.60 14.11 -24.95
C ASN A 200 21.16 13.15 -23.83
N ASP A 201 21.16 13.60 -22.60
CA ASP A 201 20.74 12.79 -21.45
C ASP A 201 19.23 12.54 -21.51
N ALA A 202 18.45 13.57 -21.82
CA ALA A 202 17.01 13.45 -22.02
C ALA A 202 16.66 12.45 -23.16
N ARG A 203 17.36 12.52 -24.32
CA ARG A 203 17.16 11.57 -25.43
C ARG A 203 17.46 10.13 -25.01
N LEU A 204 18.61 9.92 -24.38
CA LEU A 204 19.01 8.58 -23.94
C LEU A 204 18.01 7.99 -22.95
N ARG A 205 17.54 8.81 -22.00
CA ARG A 205 16.54 8.41 -20.99
C ARG A 205 15.23 8.05 -21.64
N LEU A 206 14.70 8.89 -22.52
CA LEU A 206 13.45 8.64 -23.24
C LEU A 206 13.57 7.48 -24.23
N PHE A 207 14.74 7.28 -24.86
CA PHE A 207 14.98 6.10 -25.69
C PHE A 207 14.87 4.81 -24.89
N LYS A 208 15.55 4.71 -23.72
CA LYS A 208 15.43 3.56 -22.82
C LYS A 208 14.01 3.36 -22.34
N PHE A 209 13.28 4.44 -22.05
CA PHE A 209 11.87 4.40 -21.69
C PHE A 209 11.03 3.78 -22.82
N HIS A 210 11.22 4.23 -24.07
CA HIS A 210 10.46 3.70 -25.22
C HIS A 210 10.79 2.25 -25.57
N GLN A 211 12.04 1.82 -25.36
CA GLN A 211 12.38 0.40 -25.52
C GLN A 211 11.59 -0.51 -24.56
N ARG A 212 11.26 -0.02 -23.38
CA ARG A 212 10.55 -0.80 -22.35
C ARG A 212 9.04 -0.67 -22.42
N TYR A 213 8.53 0.52 -22.67
CA TYR A 213 7.10 0.85 -22.56
C TYR A 213 6.43 1.22 -23.88
N GLY A 214 7.18 1.29 -24.96
CA GLY A 214 6.69 1.85 -26.22
C GLY A 214 6.50 3.37 -26.14
N TYR A 215 6.04 3.94 -27.23
CA TYR A 215 5.71 5.37 -27.29
C TYR A 215 4.43 5.65 -26.48
N GLN A 216 4.50 6.64 -25.63
CA GLN A 216 3.37 7.11 -24.82
C GLN A 216 3.19 8.60 -25.00
N ILE A 217 1.95 9.09 -24.94
CA ILE A 217 1.64 10.52 -25.11
C ILE A 217 2.53 11.44 -24.25
N PRO A 218 2.73 11.19 -22.92
CA PRO A 218 3.58 12.05 -22.11
C PRO A 218 5.03 12.09 -22.56
N SER A 219 5.59 10.96 -22.95
CA SER A 219 7.00 10.88 -23.38
C SER A 219 7.23 11.48 -24.77
N LEU A 220 6.25 11.31 -25.69
CA LEU A 220 6.31 11.95 -27.01
C LEU A 220 6.24 13.47 -26.92
N LYS A 221 5.38 14.02 -26.03
CA LYS A 221 5.33 15.46 -25.78
C LYS A 221 6.69 16.03 -25.34
N ILE A 222 7.40 15.28 -24.49
CA ILE A 222 8.76 15.68 -24.07
C ILE A 222 9.75 15.63 -25.25
N LEU A 223 9.68 14.59 -26.11
CA LEU A 223 10.55 14.50 -27.28
C LEU A 223 10.30 15.60 -28.31
N VAL A 224 9.03 15.95 -28.56
CA VAL A 224 8.69 17.06 -29.45
C VAL A 224 9.29 18.37 -28.93
N ASP A 225 9.10 18.70 -27.64
CA ASP A 225 9.68 19.89 -27.01
C ASP A 225 11.21 19.87 -27.06
N LEU A 226 11.81 18.71 -26.77
CA LEU A 226 13.26 18.51 -26.83
C LEU A 226 13.82 18.82 -28.23
N GLU A 227 13.26 18.19 -29.28
CA GLU A 227 13.79 18.34 -30.62
C GLU A 227 13.52 19.73 -31.21
N ASN A 228 12.42 20.37 -30.84
CA ASN A 228 12.15 21.77 -31.13
C ASN A 228 13.25 22.68 -30.54
N LYS A 229 13.49 22.58 -29.22
CA LYS A 229 14.52 23.35 -28.51
C LYS A 229 15.93 23.07 -29.01
N ALA A 230 16.21 21.83 -29.42
CA ALA A 230 17.47 21.41 -29.99
C ALA A 230 17.66 21.81 -31.47
N GLY A 231 16.66 22.39 -32.12
CA GLY A 231 16.69 22.79 -33.52
C GLY A 231 16.60 21.63 -34.51
N ASN A 232 16.20 20.43 -34.11
CA ASN A 232 16.10 19.23 -34.94
C ASN A 232 14.71 19.07 -35.57
N SER A 233 14.37 19.96 -36.51
CA SER A 233 13.01 19.99 -37.10
C SER A 233 12.55 18.67 -37.76
N ALA A 234 13.49 17.84 -38.26
CA ALA A 234 13.14 16.52 -38.84
C ALA A 234 12.68 15.53 -37.75
N LEU A 235 13.36 15.48 -36.61
CA LEU A 235 12.96 14.63 -35.47
C LEU A 235 11.72 15.16 -34.77
N GLU A 236 11.59 16.47 -34.62
CA GLU A 236 10.39 17.12 -34.09
C GLU A 236 9.14 16.68 -34.89
N LYS A 237 9.16 16.84 -36.24
CA LYS A 237 8.06 16.42 -37.10
C LYS A 237 7.76 14.92 -36.98
N LYS A 238 8.80 14.08 -36.91
CA LYS A 238 8.67 12.64 -36.72
C LYS A 238 7.92 12.29 -35.43
N TYR A 239 8.33 12.90 -34.33
CA TYR A 239 7.69 12.63 -33.03
C TYR A 239 6.31 13.27 -32.92
N GLN A 240 6.09 14.44 -33.54
CA GLN A 240 4.77 15.06 -33.63
C GLN A 240 3.79 14.16 -34.39
N SER A 241 4.17 13.60 -35.55
CA SER A 241 3.33 12.68 -36.30
C SER A 241 2.92 11.44 -35.47
N LYS A 242 3.87 10.89 -34.68
CA LYS A 242 3.56 9.77 -33.78
C LYS A 242 2.63 10.16 -32.63
N LEU A 243 2.77 11.37 -32.12
CA LEU A 243 1.90 11.91 -31.08
C LEU A 243 0.48 12.10 -31.60
N ASP A 244 0.34 12.64 -32.82
CA ASP A 244 -0.97 12.86 -33.46
C ASP A 244 -1.67 11.53 -33.78
N GLU A 245 -0.92 10.51 -34.21
CA GLU A 245 -1.42 9.13 -34.38
C GLU A 245 -2.02 8.58 -33.07
N LEU A 246 -1.29 8.71 -31.93
CA LEU A 246 -1.77 8.21 -30.63
C LEU A 246 -2.92 9.05 -30.04
N LEU A 247 -3.07 10.29 -30.44
CA LEU A 247 -4.18 11.14 -30.00
C LEU A 247 -5.47 10.91 -30.78
N SER A 248 -5.36 10.32 -31.99
CA SER A 248 -6.49 10.03 -32.89
C SER A 248 -7.03 8.60 -32.76
N ALA A 249 -6.30 7.71 -32.06
CA ALA A 249 -6.67 6.31 -31.82
C ALA A 249 -7.60 6.16 -30.61
#